data_d837745ffe70a2f912e115da41723794
#
_entry.id   d837745ffe70a2f912e115da41723794
#
_cell.length_a   1.000
_cell.length_b   1.000
_cell.length_c   1.000
_cell.angle_alpha   90.00
_cell.angle_beta   90.00
_cell.angle_gamma   90.00
#
_symmetry.space_group_name_H-M   'P 1'
#
loop_
_entity.id
_entity.type
_entity.pdbx_description
1 polymer ?
#
loop_
_entity_poly.entity_id
_entity_poly.type
_entity_poly.pdbx_seq_one_letter_code
_entity_poly.pdbx_strand_id
1 'polypeptide(L)'
;MNLIEDLKDYLGFAVAGNFANHLGEAGEADEFSVIETKEKDAPKGMFPFYIKGHDSFLGTYPICDEVILTHGREDDKLQVEAEVALICDFVYENEKVIDIVPKYFRIL
;
A
#
# COMPACT_ATOMS: atom_id res chain seq x y z
N MET A 1 18.63 8.15 7.48
CA MET A 1 17.43 7.31 7.68
C MET A 1 17.66 5.99 6.94
N ASN A 2 17.66 4.89 7.66
CA ASN A 2 17.57 3.57 7.05
C ASN A 2 16.10 3.25 6.84
N LEU A 3 15.60 3.47 5.64
CA LEU A 3 14.17 3.33 5.32
C LEU A 3 13.62 1.96 5.70
N ILE A 4 14.40 0.91 5.43
CA ILE A 4 13.96 -0.48 5.69
C ILE A 4 13.73 -0.71 7.18
N GLU A 5 14.66 -0.28 8.02
CA GLU A 5 14.55 -0.47 9.48
C GLU A 5 13.54 0.50 10.11
N ASP A 6 13.54 1.75 9.65
CA ASP A 6 12.72 2.80 10.27
C ASP A 6 11.22 2.58 10.08
N LEU A 7 10.80 1.94 8.98
CA LEU A 7 9.38 1.69 8.71
C LEU A 7 8.79 0.49 9.45
N LYS A 8 9.58 -0.32 10.13
CA LYS A 8 9.10 -1.49 10.88
C LYS A 8 8.10 -1.16 12.00
N ASP A 9 8.10 0.07 12.48
CA ASP A 9 7.20 0.53 13.55
C ASP A 9 5.95 1.24 13.03
N TYR A 10 5.82 1.38 11.72
CA TYR A 10 4.68 2.03 11.09
C TYR A 10 3.60 1.01 10.73
N LEU A 11 2.37 1.48 10.73
CA LEU A 11 1.23 0.77 10.16
C LEU A 11 1.22 1.02 8.65
N GLY A 12 1.21 -0.05 7.85
CA GLY A 12 1.22 0.04 6.40
C GLY A 12 -0.17 -0.11 5.78
N PHE A 13 -0.61 0.94 5.07
CA PHE A 13 -1.80 0.90 4.22
C PHE A 13 -1.42 1.16 2.77
N ALA A 14 -2.13 0.51 1.87
CA ALA A 14 -2.04 0.77 0.45
C ALA A 14 -3.40 1.17 -0.11
N VAL A 15 -3.37 1.87 -1.23
CA VAL A 15 -4.56 2.28 -1.97
C VAL A 15 -4.52 1.70 -3.38
N ALA A 16 -5.67 1.41 -3.93
CA ALA A 16 -5.81 0.90 -5.28
C ALA A 16 -6.85 1.70 -6.06
N GLY A 17 -6.68 1.79 -7.38
CA GLY A 17 -7.62 2.48 -8.25
C GLY A 17 -7.62 4.00 -8.09
N ASN A 18 -6.44 4.59 -7.89
CA ASN A 18 -6.27 6.03 -7.82
C ASN A 18 -6.25 6.68 -9.23
N PHE A 19 -5.97 7.97 -9.28
CA PHE A 19 -5.95 8.77 -10.51
C PHE A 19 -4.83 8.39 -11.50
N ALA A 20 -3.82 7.65 -11.09
CA ALA A 20 -2.65 7.37 -11.92
C ALA A 20 -2.86 6.30 -13.00
N ASN A 21 -4.08 5.80 -13.18
CA ASN A 21 -4.45 4.78 -14.16
C ASN A 21 -3.64 3.46 -14.02
N HIS A 22 -3.08 3.22 -12.87
CA HIS A 22 -2.23 2.09 -12.58
C HIS A 22 -2.94 0.73 -12.79
N LEU A 23 -4.21 0.64 -12.41
CA LEU A 23 -4.99 -0.61 -12.56
C LEU A 23 -5.10 -1.05 -14.03
N GLY A 24 -5.25 -0.09 -14.95
CA GLY A 24 -5.27 -0.39 -16.39
C GLY A 24 -3.94 -0.93 -16.89
N GLU A 25 -2.84 -0.35 -16.45
CA GLU A 25 -1.48 -0.77 -16.78
C GLU A 25 -1.14 -2.15 -16.20
N ALA A 26 -1.56 -2.41 -14.97
CA ALA A 26 -1.35 -3.69 -14.30
C ALA A 26 -2.32 -4.81 -14.75
N GLY A 27 -3.36 -4.49 -15.54
CA GLY A 27 -4.39 -5.44 -15.97
C GLY A 27 -5.44 -5.73 -14.89
N GLU A 28 -5.56 -4.90 -13.89
CA GLU A 28 -6.48 -5.05 -12.74
C GLU A 28 -7.72 -4.17 -12.84
N ALA A 29 -7.86 -3.38 -13.90
CA ALA A 29 -8.95 -2.41 -14.07
C ALA A 29 -10.35 -3.02 -13.98
N ASP A 30 -10.52 -4.25 -14.49
CA ASP A 30 -11.82 -4.93 -14.51
C ASP A 30 -12.32 -5.29 -13.11
N GLU A 31 -11.43 -5.59 -12.18
CA GLU A 31 -11.77 -5.92 -10.79
C GLU A 31 -12.40 -4.74 -10.05
N PHE A 32 -12.02 -3.52 -10.42
CA PHE A 32 -12.47 -2.28 -9.80
C PHE A 32 -13.45 -1.47 -10.65
N SER A 33 -13.82 -1.95 -11.84
CA SER A 33 -14.64 -1.20 -12.79
C SER A 33 -16.04 -0.86 -12.28
N VAL A 34 -16.58 -1.65 -11.35
CA VAL A 34 -17.92 -1.47 -10.77
C VAL A 34 -17.89 -0.61 -9.50
N ILE A 35 -16.72 -0.18 -9.02
CA ILE A 35 -16.60 0.61 -7.81
C ILE A 35 -16.77 2.09 -8.16
N GLU A 36 -17.78 2.71 -7.57
CA GLU A 36 -18.03 4.15 -7.68
C GLU A 36 -17.54 4.87 -6.43
N THR A 37 -16.90 6.02 -6.62
CA THR A 37 -16.45 6.90 -5.54
C THR A 37 -17.09 8.27 -5.67
N LYS A 38 -17.21 9.00 -4.54
CA LYS A 38 -17.77 10.37 -4.54
C LYS A 38 -16.90 11.34 -5.33
N GLU A 39 -15.60 11.15 -5.25
CA GLU A 39 -14.60 11.93 -5.99
C GLU A 39 -14.06 11.07 -7.12
N LYS A 40 -14.02 11.62 -8.33
CA LYS A 40 -13.59 10.91 -9.53
C LYS A 40 -12.22 10.25 -9.41
N ASP A 41 -11.29 10.97 -8.79
CA ASP A 41 -9.90 10.55 -8.68
C ASP A 41 -9.55 9.91 -7.33
N ALA A 42 -10.56 9.66 -6.49
CA ALA A 42 -10.36 9.00 -5.21
C ALA A 42 -9.99 7.53 -5.41
N PRO A 43 -9.16 6.97 -4.51
CA PRO A 43 -8.88 5.54 -4.52
C PRO A 43 -10.14 4.71 -4.40
N LYS A 44 -10.22 3.62 -5.13
CA LYS A 44 -11.37 2.69 -5.11
C LYS A 44 -11.28 1.65 -4.01
N GLY A 45 -10.11 1.46 -3.46
CA GLY A 45 -9.88 0.57 -2.35
C GLY A 45 -8.73 1.06 -1.47
N MET A 46 -8.81 0.71 -0.19
CA MET A 46 -7.73 0.90 0.77
C MET A 46 -7.65 -0.36 1.63
N PHE A 47 -6.42 -0.85 1.85
CA PHE A 47 -6.20 -2.07 2.60
C PHE A 47 -4.89 -2.00 3.39
N PRO A 48 -4.84 -2.67 4.56
CA PRO A 48 -3.59 -2.81 5.28
C PRO A 48 -2.69 -3.84 4.58
N PHE A 49 -1.40 -3.57 4.52
CA PHE A 49 -0.41 -4.54 4.05
C PHE A 49 0.63 -4.92 5.12
N TYR A 50 0.73 -4.12 6.17
CA TYR A 50 1.61 -4.42 7.30
C TYR A 50 1.04 -3.89 8.62
N ILE A 51 0.96 -4.75 9.60
CA ILE A 51 0.54 -4.44 10.98
C ILE A 51 1.51 -5.14 11.91
N LYS A 52 2.41 -4.38 12.54
CA LYS A 52 3.42 -4.92 13.44
C LYS A 52 2.79 -5.79 14.54
N GLY A 53 3.30 -7.01 14.69
CA GLY A 53 2.84 -7.94 15.72
C GLY A 53 1.51 -8.63 15.43
N HIS A 54 0.94 -8.46 14.23
CA HIS A 54 -0.28 -9.18 13.87
C HIS A 54 -0.01 -10.67 13.63
N ASP A 55 -0.92 -11.53 14.04
CA ASP A 55 -0.77 -12.98 13.96
C ASP A 55 -0.89 -13.57 12.56
N SER A 56 -1.49 -12.83 11.63
CA SER A 56 -1.60 -13.22 10.22
C SER A 56 -0.37 -12.81 9.40
N PHE A 57 -0.41 -13.06 8.08
CA PHE A 57 0.61 -12.60 7.13
C PHE A 57 0.85 -11.07 7.20
N LEU A 58 -0.12 -10.29 7.65
CA LEU A 58 0.03 -8.85 7.84
C LEU A 58 1.13 -8.48 8.86
N GLY A 59 1.47 -9.40 9.76
CA GLY A 59 2.56 -9.20 10.70
C GLY A 59 3.96 -9.38 10.10
N THR A 60 4.05 -9.87 8.86
CA THR A 60 5.32 -10.04 8.16
C THR A 60 5.73 -8.72 7.52
N TYR A 61 6.89 -8.20 7.91
CA TYR A 61 7.41 -6.96 7.35
C TYR A 61 7.80 -7.15 5.88
N PRO A 62 7.19 -6.40 4.95
CA PRO A 62 7.30 -6.72 3.52
C PRO A 62 8.49 -6.08 2.80
N ILE A 63 9.18 -5.14 3.43
CA ILE A 63 10.25 -4.39 2.77
C ILE A 63 11.58 -5.12 2.94
N CYS A 64 12.19 -5.50 1.84
CA CYS A 64 13.47 -6.19 1.81
C CYS A 64 14.26 -5.74 0.58
N ASP A 65 15.57 -5.58 0.72
CA ASP A 65 16.49 -5.22 -0.37
C ASP A 65 17.42 -6.39 -0.78
N GLU A 66 17.23 -7.57 -0.21
CA GLU A 66 18.12 -8.71 -0.43
C GLU A 66 17.52 -9.76 -1.39
N VAL A 67 16.24 -10.05 -1.28
CA VAL A 67 15.64 -11.17 -1.99
C VAL A 67 14.18 -10.94 -2.35
N ILE A 68 13.82 -11.39 -3.53
CA ILE A 68 12.42 -11.49 -3.97
C ILE A 68 12.08 -12.98 -4.08
N LEU A 69 11.06 -13.41 -3.35
CA LEU A 69 10.59 -14.79 -3.37
C LEU A 69 9.44 -14.94 -4.36
N THR A 70 9.49 -16.00 -5.14
CA THR A 70 8.39 -16.41 -6.02
C THR A 70 7.86 -17.78 -5.60
N HIS A 71 6.71 -18.17 -6.12
CA HIS A 71 6.17 -19.51 -5.90
C HIS A 71 6.89 -20.59 -6.72
N GLY A 72 7.80 -20.20 -7.63
CA GLY A 72 8.56 -21.11 -8.47
C GLY A 72 7.75 -21.82 -9.54
N ARG A 73 6.59 -21.29 -9.94
CA ARG A 73 5.78 -21.80 -11.02
C ARG A 73 6.31 -21.29 -12.37
N GLU A 74 6.19 -22.09 -13.43
CA GLU A 74 6.63 -21.68 -14.78
C GLU A 74 5.88 -20.44 -15.31
N ASP A 75 4.63 -20.25 -14.86
CA ASP A 75 3.77 -19.15 -15.27
C ASP A 75 3.82 -17.94 -14.31
N ASP A 76 4.67 -17.97 -13.29
CA ASP A 76 4.87 -16.84 -12.39
C ASP A 76 5.37 -15.64 -13.18
N LYS A 77 4.68 -14.52 -12.99
CA LYS A 77 5.04 -13.24 -13.57
C LYS A 77 5.43 -12.28 -12.46
N LEU A 78 6.61 -11.70 -12.60
CA LEU A 78 7.05 -10.62 -11.73
C LEU A 78 6.99 -9.30 -12.48
N GLN A 79 6.45 -8.30 -11.82
CA GLN A 79 6.37 -6.93 -12.32
C GLN A 79 7.02 -6.02 -11.30
N VAL A 80 7.91 -5.16 -11.76
CA VAL A 80 8.51 -4.11 -10.94
C VAL A 80 7.65 -2.86 -11.07
N GLU A 81 7.23 -2.32 -9.94
CA GLU A 81 6.41 -1.12 -9.88
C GLU A 81 7.06 -0.11 -8.93
N ALA A 82 7.13 1.13 -9.37
CA ALA A 82 7.56 2.22 -8.52
C ALA A 82 6.35 2.80 -7.77
N GLU A 83 6.46 2.88 -6.46
CA GLU A 83 5.38 3.36 -5.61
C GLU A 83 5.77 4.65 -4.88
N VAL A 84 4.78 5.50 -4.65
CA VAL A 84 4.94 6.66 -3.78
C VAL A 84 4.35 6.31 -2.41
N ALA A 85 5.19 6.34 -1.39
CA ALA A 85 4.76 6.15 -0.02
C ALA A 85 4.68 7.49 0.70
N LEU A 86 3.59 7.70 1.43
CA LEU A 86 3.41 8.85 2.31
C LEU A 86 3.56 8.41 3.76
N ILE A 87 4.42 9.08 4.50
CA ILE A 87 4.48 8.95 5.96
C ILE A 87 3.54 9.99 6.54
N CYS A 88 2.55 9.53 7.26
CA CYS A 88 1.45 10.35 7.76
C CYS A 88 1.29 10.26 9.27
N ASP A 89 0.78 11.33 9.85
CA ASP A 89 0.22 11.30 11.20
C ASP A 89 -1.30 11.10 11.12
N PHE A 90 -1.83 10.30 12.02
CA PHE A 90 -3.26 10.19 12.22
C PHE A 90 -3.72 11.19 13.28
N VAL A 91 -4.78 11.91 12.97
CA VAL A 91 -5.47 12.76 13.94
C VAL A 91 -6.69 12.01 14.48
N TYR A 92 -6.77 11.91 15.79
CA TYR A 92 -7.83 11.17 16.48
C TYR A 92 -8.79 12.13 17.20
N GLU A 93 -10.05 11.77 17.16
CA GLU A 93 -11.09 12.35 18.01
C GLU A 93 -12.03 11.22 18.48
N ASN A 94 -12.24 11.10 19.79
CA ASN A 94 -13.05 10.03 20.37
C ASN A 94 -12.68 8.63 19.87
N GLU A 95 -11.37 8.32 19.85
CA GLU A 95 -10.81 7.03 19.40
C GLU A 95 -11.02 6.71 17.90
N LYS A 96 -11.44 7.71 17.14
CA LYS A 96 -11.61 7.59 15.69
C LYS A 96 -10.61 8.46 14.96
N VAL A 97 -10.09 7.94 13.85
CA VAL A 97 -9.28 8.74 12.93
C VAL A 97 -10.20 9.70 12.20
N ILE A 98 -9.95 11.00 12.35
CA ILE A 98 -10.71 12.07 11.68
C ILE A 98 -9.93 12.74 10.56
N ASP A 99 -8.61 12.57 10.55
CA ASP A 99 -7.74 13.14 9.52
C ASP A 99 -6.44 12.33 9.39
N ILE A 100 -5.84 12.39 8.20
CA ILE A 100 -4.55 11.80 7.89
C ILE A 100 -3.68 12.91 7.30
N VAL A 101 -2.64 13.29 8.03
CA VAL A 101 -1.77 14.43 7.68
C VAL A 101 -0.44 13.93 7.12
N PRO A 102 -0.19 14.09 5.80
CA PRO A 102 1.10 13.74 5.22
C PRO A 102 2.24 14.58 5.79
N LYS A 103 3.34 13.93 6.16
CA LYS A 103 4.57 14.56 6.66
C LYS A 103 5.71 14.49 5.67
N TYR A 104 5.93 13.30 5.12
CA TYR A 104 7.01 13.04 4.19
C TYR A 104 6.54 12.10 3.10
N PHE A 105 7.18 12.17 1.95
CA PHE A 105 7.01 11.16 0.91
C PHE A 105 8.33 10.46 0.62
N ARG A 106 8.22 9.24 0.10
CA ARG A 106 9.33 8.41 -0.41
C ARG A 106 8.89 7.73 -1.70
N ILE A 107 9.86 7.46 -2.54
CA ILE A 107 9.69 6.56 -3.69
C ILE A 107 10.27 5.21 -3.27
N LEU A 108 9.47 4.20 -3.38
CA LEU A 108 9.82 2.81 -3.04
C LEU A 108 10.04 1.98 -4.30
#